data_d1b87a1e59221c47320ef7d3666d40b2
#
_entry.id   d1b87a1e59221c47320ef7d3666d40b2
#
_cell.length_a   1.000
_cell.length_b   1.000
_cell.length_c   1.000
_cell.angle_alpha   90.00
_cell.angle_beta   90.00
_cell.angle_gamma   90.00
#
_symmetry.space_group_name_H-M   'P 1'
#
loop_
_entity.id
_entity.type
_entity.pdbx_description
1 polymer ?
#
loop_
_entity_poly.entity_id
_entity_poly.type
_entity_poly.pdbx_seq_one_letter_code
_entity_poly.pdbx_strand_id
1 'polypeptide(L)'
;ALSTGTTYWLVIDASVNASNYYIWGANNAQYANGLGKLGQYGTTTWNDTNPSGLDAFFKIYLGGINSTISGMTIGQFGAGDASAHIVNNSTIAGSLYCQVGSGNNKSCDISQGDPAPLNFPISDSQVQLWKDGAVAGGTQTGNINLSGSDTLTIGPKKIVGNLYVSNNGILIISGTLWVTGNIILSNQAQVKLSGSYGSGSGMIVSDGTVSTSNSASFSGSGSSGSYIMMLTTSTSSSAINIANSAGTVILVAPSGTITFSNTAGAKEAIAKTINMSNSATLTYESGLANVNFLSGPSGSWEIQSWKE
;
A
#
# COMPACT_ATOMS: atom_id res chain seq x y z
N ALA A 1 -0.05 -17.22 23.88
CA ALA A 1 -1.01 -16.13 23.65
C ALA A 1 -0.48 -14.86 24.33
N LEU A 2 -0.50 -13.74 23.63
CA LEU A 2 -0.11 -12.44 24.15
C LEU A 2 -1.29 -11.84 24.92
N SER A 3 -1.03 -11.19 26.06
CA SER A 3 -2.07 -10.59 26.89
C SER A 3 -2.29 -9.12 26.53
N THR A 4 -3.53 -8.70 26.45
CA THR A 4 -3.87 -7.29 26.18
C THR A 4 -3.35 -6.39 27.30
N GLY A 5 -2.79 -5.23 26.95
CA GLY A 5 -2.23 -4.26 27.91
C GLY A 5 -0.80 -4.57 28.39
N THR A 6 -0.18 -5.63 27.88
CA THR A 6 1.22 -5.95 28.18
C THR A 6 2.12 -5.45 27.04
N THR A 7 3.21 -4.78 27.39
CA THR A 7 4.24 -4.38 26.42
C THR A 7 5.10 -5.59 26.09
N TYR A 8 5.19 -5.92 24.81
CA TYR A 8 6.07 -6.98 24.30
C TYR A 8 7.17 -6.38 23.44
N TRP A 9 8.33 -6.98 23.50
CA TRP A 9 9.47 -6.59 22.70
C TRP A 9 9.81 -7.68 21.70
N LEU A 10 9.92 -7.33 20.43
CA LEU A 10 10.58 -8.17 19.45
C LEU A 10 12.09 -7.93 19.57
N VAL A 11 12.82 -8.93 20.03
CA VAL A 11 14.25 -8.88 20.14
C VAL A 11 14.86 -9.68 19.00
N ILE A 12 15.69 -9.04 18.19
CA ILE A 12 16.55 -9.71 17.23
C ILE A 12 17.96 -9.67 17.79
N ASP A 13 18.49 -10.83 18.06
CA ASP A 13 19.79 -11.01 18.69
C ASP A 13 20.76 -11.69 17.72
N ALA A 14 21.96 -11.10 17.58
CA ALA A 14 23.06 -11.70 16.84
C ALA A 14 24.06 -12.29 17.84
N SER A 15 23.99 -13.57 18.06
CA SER A 15 24.68 -14.28 19.14
C SER A 15 26.19 -14.49 18.96
N VAL A 16 26.89 -13.80 18.03
CA VAL A 16 28.20 -14.33 17.65
C VAL A 16 29.39 -13.42 17.95
N ASN A 17 29.42 -12.19 17.62
CA ASN A 17 30.48 -11.21 18.00
C ASN A 17 30.24 -9.84 17.34
N ALA A 18 31.12 -8.85 17.65
CA ALA A 18 31.04 -7.49 17.11
C ALA A 18 31.18 -7.38 15.57
N SER A 19 31.55 -8.47 14.90
CA SER A 19 31.66 -8.54 13.42
C SER A 19 30.46 -9.16 12.74
N ASN A 20 29.53 -9.73 13.50
CA ASN A 20 28.28 -10.32 13.00
C ASN A 20 27.11 -9.63 13.67
N TYR A 21 26.40 -8.81 12.92
CA TYR A 21 25.26 -8.07 13.41
C TYR A 21 24.15 -8.05 12.36
N TYR A 22 22.93 -7.99 12.84
CA TYR A 22 21.79 -7.67 11.98
C TYR A 22 21.61 -6.15 11.96
N ILE A 23 21.51 -5.59 10.77
CA ILE A 23 21.12 -4.20 10.61
C ILE A 23 19.60 -4.20 10.43
N TRP A 24 18.91 -3.75 11.46
CA TRP A 24 17.51 -3.39 11.35
C TRP A 24 17.43 -1.90 11.01
N GLY A 25 16.92 -1.61 9.88
CA GLY A 25 16.75 -0.23 9.49
C GLY A 25 15.55 0.44 10.16
N ALA A 26 15.74 1.70 10.50
CA ALA A 26 14.73 2.50 11.18
C ALA A 26 14.70 3.93 10.66
N ASN A 27 13.54 4.56 10.64
CA ASN A 27 13.37 5.97 10.30
C ASN A 27 12.58 6.70 11.41
N ASN A 28 12.42 8.02 11.28
CA ASN A 28 11.61 8.84 12.18
C ASN A 28 10.10 8.70 11.97
N ALA A 29 9.59 7.58 11.45
CA ALA A 29 8.16 7.37 11.35
C ALA A 29 7.58 7.30 12.76
N GLN A 30 6.54 8.06 13.00
CA GLN A 30 5.92 8.16 14.31
C GLN A 30 4.93 7.02 14.51
N TYR A 31 5.37 5.95 15.11
CA TYR A 31 4.46 4.98 15.70
C TYR A 31 4.13 5.43 17.13
N ALA A 32 2.93 5.94 17.33
CA ALA A 32 2.52 6.55 18.60
C ALA A 32 2.56 5.60 19.81
N ASN A 33 2.61 4.29 19.59
CA ASN A 33 2.53 3.25 20.62
C ASN A 33 3.74 2.30 20.65
N GLY A 34 4.85 2.62 19.97
CA GLY A 34 6.07 1.83 19.97
C GLY A 34 7.32 2.69 20.00
N LEU A 35 8.42 2.12 20.51
CA LEU A 35 9.72 2.73 20.55
C LEU A 35 10.76 1.72 20.11
N GLY A 36 11.61 2.08 19.16
CA GLY A 36 12.81 1.32 18.85
C GLY A 36 13.85 1.51 19.97
N LYS A 37 14.52 0.43 20.35
CA LYS A 37 15.65 0.47 21.28
C LYS A 37 16.81 -0.32 20.71
N LEU A 38 18.01 0.16 20.97
CA LEU A 38 19.25 -0.49 20.58
C LEU A 38 19.99 -0.95 21.83
N GLY A 39 20.46 -2.20 21.82
CA GLY A 39 21.30 -2.78 22.86
C GLY A 39 22.50 -3.48 22.26
N GLN A 40 23.58 -3.58 23.03
CA GLN A 40 24.71 -4.40 22.64
C GLN A 40 24.50 -5.84 23.13
N TYR A 41 24.86 -6.83 22.32
CA TYR A 41 24.80 -8.23 22.70
C TYR A 41 25.48 -8.51 24.06
N GLY A 42 24.80 -9.27 24.89
CA GLY A 42 25.30 -9.60 26.24
C GLY A 42 25.10 -8.53 27.30
N THR A 43 24.44 -7.42 26.98
CA THR A 43 24.07 -6.40 27.96
C THR A 43 22.57 -6.42 28.24
N THR A 44 22.19 -5.99 29.45
CA THR A 44 20.78 -5.79 29.84
C THR A 44 20.32 -4.34 29.60
N THR A 45 21.18 -3.51 29.05
CA THR A 45 20.91 -2.09 28.86
C THR A 45 20.46 -1.82 27.43
N TRP A 46 19.26 -1.31 27.29
CA TRP A 46 18.66 -0.90 26.03
C TRP A 46 18.54 0.62 25.99
N ASN A 47 19.17 1.23 25.01
CA ASN A 47 19.13 2.67 24.82
C ASN A 47 18.07 3.05 23.80
N ASP A 48 17.43 4.19 24.00
CA ASP A 48 16.57 4.77 22.98
C ASP A 48 17.38 5.08 21.72
N THR A 49 16.76 4.95 20.55
CA THR A 49 17.39 5.29 19.27
C THR A 49 17.74 6.78 19.24
N ASN A 50 18.86 7.12 18.60
CA ASN A 50 19.26 8.52 18.38
C ASN A 50 19.33 8.79 16.85
N PRO A 51 18.48 9.66 16.30
CA PRO A 51 17.44 10.43 17.00
C PRO A 51 16.34 9.53 17.58
N SER A 52 15.67 10.01 18.65
CA SER A 52 14.56 9.30 19.29
C SER A 52 13.38 9.15 18.32
N GLY A 53 12.68 8.03 18.40
CA GLY A 53 11.51 7.78 17.54
C GLY A 53 11.85 7.21 16.16
N LEU A 54 13.03 6.61 15.99
CA LEU A 54 13.36 5.87 14.77
C LEU A 54 12.51 4.60 14.68
N ASP A 55 11.77 4.46 13.58
CA ASP A 55 11.02 3.26 13.20
C ASP A 55 11.68 2.53 12.02
N ALA A 56 11.25 1.29 11.80
CA ALA A 56 11.85 0.41 10.81
C ALA A 56 11.77 0.91 9.35
N PHE A 57 12.70 0.53 8.54
CA PHE A 57 12.97 1.03 7.18
C PHE A 57 11.87 0.85 6.16
N PHE A 58 11.86 1.84 5.27
CA PHE A 58 11.23 1.80 3.98
C PHE A 58 12.27 1.54 2.88
N LYS A 59 12.06 0.52 2.06
CA LYS A 59 12.86 0.21 0.87
C LYS A 59 11.96 0.07 -0.34
N ILE A 60 12.27 0.79 -1.43
CA ILE A 60 11.66 0.56 -2.73
C ILE A 60 12.53 -0.41 -3.52
N TYR A 61 11.93 -1.54 -3.89
CA TYR A 61 12.56 -2.59 -4.64
C TYR A 61 11.71 -2.92 -5.86
N LEU A 62 12.23 -2.62 -7.05
CA LEU A 62 11.58 -2.93 -8.32
C LEU A 62 12.45 -3.93 -9.08
N GLY A 63 11.94 -5.12 -9.30
CA GLY A 63 12.66 -6.19 -9.99
C GLY A 63 12.53 -6.16 -11.51
N GLY A 64 13.54 -6.73 -12.18
CA GLY A 64 13.59 -6.92 -13.62
C GLY A 64 14.18 -5.76 -14.43
N ILE A 65 14.64 -6.10 -15.64
CA ILE A 65 15.34 -5.18 -16.56
C ILE A 65 14.51 -3.99 -17.06
N ASN A 66 13.22 -3.99 -16.85
CA ASN A 66 12.31 -2.89 -17.25
C ASN A 66 11.83 -2.06 -16.06
N SER A 67 12.36 -2.30 -14.87
CA SER A 67 11.97 -1.56 -13.69
C SER A 67 12.48 -0.13 -13.74
N THR A 68 11.62 0.84 -13.49
CA THR A 68 11.95 2.27 -13.54
C THR A 68 11.40 3.00 -12.34
N ILE A 69 12.27 3.81 -11.70
CA ILE A 69 11.93 4.80 -10.70
C ILE A 69 12.20 6.18 -11.31
N SER A 70 11.26 7.10 -11.29
CA SER A 70 11.45 8.43 -11.82
C SER A 70 10.71 9.50 -11.00
N GLY A 71 11.39 10.62 -10.72
CA GLY A 71 10.81 11.78 -10.08
C GLY A 71 10.47 11.58 -8.59
N MET A 72 11.11 10.64 -7.92
CA MET A 72 10.78 10.26 -6.54
C MET A 72 11.74 10.85 -5.50
N THR A 73 11.20 11.10 -4.32
CA THR A 73 11.99 11.26 -3.09
C THR A 73 11.82 10.00 -2.23
N ILE A 74 12.91 9.28 -1.99
CA ILE A 74 12.92 8.01 -1.27
C ILE A 74 13.76 8.14 -0.01
N GLY A 75 13.11 7.93 1.13
CA GLY A 75 13.73 7.95 2.45
C GLY A 75 14.03 9.34 3.00
N GLN A 76 14.57 9.36 4.22
CA GLN A 76 15.00 10.56 4.95
C GLN A 76 16.23 10.24 5.82
N PHE A 77 16.99 11.25 6.21
CA PHE A 77 18.10 11.15 7.16
C PHE A 77 19.13 10.05 6.86
N GLY A 78 19.43 9.81 5.58
CA GLY A 78 20.39 8.78 5.17
C GLY A 78 19.80 7.36 5.07
N ALA A 79 18.54 7.17 5.36
CA ALA A 79 17.83 5.90 5.26
C ALA A 79 16.80 5.90 4.13
N GLY A 80 16.61 4.77 3.46
CA GLY A 80 15.70 4.61 2.32
C GLY A 80 16.46 4.34 1.04
N ASP A 81 16.63 3.05 0.73
CA ASP A 81 17.33 2.59 -0.46
C ASP A 81 16.38 2.53 -1.66
N ALA A 82 16.93 2.72 -2.84
CA ALA A 82 16.26 2.48 -4.10
C ALA A 82 17.02 1.44 -4.91
N SER A 83 16.29 0.50 -5.51
CA SER A 83 16.84 -0.54 -6.37
C SER A 83 15.91 -0.75 -7.57
N ALA A 84 16.40 -0.47 -8.78
CA ALA A 84 15.69 -0.67 -10.05
C ALA A 84 16.68 -0.67 -11.20
N HIS A 85 16.29 -1.14 -12.38
CA HIS A 85 17.14 -1.05 -13.57
C HIS A 85 17.43 0.41 -13.96
N ILE A 86 16.39 1.25 -13.98
CA ILE A 86 16.49 2.67 -14.34
C ILE A 86 16.03 3.53 -13.17
N VAL A 87 16.82 4.52 -12.77
CA VAL A 87 16.41 5.54 -11.79
C VAL A 87 16.76 6.92 -12.31
N ASN A 88 15.75 7.78 -12.49
CA ASN A 88 15.93 9.12 -13.03
C ASN A 88 15.27 10.20 -12.16
N ASN A 89 15.89 11.39 -12.12
CA ASN A 89 15.34 12.60 -11.52
C ASN A 89 14.82 12.39 -10.08
N SER A 90 15.53 11.57 -9.32
CA SER A 90 15.06 11.13 -8.01
C SER A 90 16.04 11.53 -6.90
N THR A 91 15.51 11.77 -5.71
CA THR A 91 16.29 12.06 -4.49
C THR A 91 16.24 10.86 -3.57
N ILE A 92 17.37 10.20 -3.36
CA ILE A 92 17.48 8.98 -2.58
C ILE A 92 18.29 9.28 -1.32
N ALA A 93 17.71 9.06 -0.15
CA ALA A 93 18.40 9.31 1.12
C ALA A 93 19.42 8.22 1.44
N GLY A 94 19.09 6.95 1.24
CA GLY A 94 19.96 5.79 1.44
C GLY A 94 20.81 5.46 0.21
N SER A 95 20.98 4.19 -0.09
CA SER A 95 21.76 3.68 -1.23
C SER A 95 20.94 3.67 -2.52
N LEU A 96 21.60 3.93 -3.64
CA LEU A 96 20.99 3.89 -4.96
C LEU A 96 21.64 2.79 -5.81
N TYR A 97 20.89 1.73 -6.09
CA TYR A 97 21.30 0.62 -6.93
C TYR A 97 20.53 0.69 -8.27
N CYS A 98 21.23 0.93 -9.36
CA CYS A 98 20.64 0.97 -10.70
C CYS A 98 21.68 0.71 -11.78
N GLN A 99 21.26 0.25 -12.96
CA GLN A 99 22.13 0.08 -14.12
C GLN A 99 22.20 1.34 -14.97
N VAL A 100 21.09 2.09 -15.02
CA VAL A 100 20.97 3.34 -15.77
C VAL A 100 20.36 4.40 -14.88
N GLY A 101 20.94 5.60 -14.86
CA GLY A 101 20.40 6.71 -14.06
C GLY A 101 20.89 8.07 -14.51
N SER A 102 20.01 9.06 -14.40
CA SER A 102 20.33 10.47 -14.66
C SER A 102 19.50 11.41 -13.80
N GLY A 103 20.05 12.58 -13.46
CA GLY A 103 19.34 13.60 -12.70
C GLY A 103 19.06 13.26 -11.24
N ASN A 104 19.69 12.22 -10.69
CA ASN A 104 19.55 11.82 -9.30
C ASN A 104 20.52 12.60 -8.40
N ASN A 105 20.23 12.68 -7.10
CA ASN A 105 21.16 13.26 -6.12
C ASN A 105 22.39 12.39 -5.85
N LYS A 106 22.41 11.15 -6.33
CA LYS A 106 23.52 10.19 -6.19
C LYS A 106 23.76 9.45 -7.52
N SER A 107 24.99 8.98 -7.73
CA SER A 107 25.30 8.06 -8.83
C SER A 107 24.75 6.66 -8.54
N CYS A 108 24.36 5.94 -9.60
CA CYS A 108 24.02 4.53 -9.50
C CYS A 108 25.20 3.71 -9.00
N ASP A 109 24.99 2.88 -8.02
CA ASP A 109 25.86 1.75 -7.73
C ASP A 109 25.48 0.59 -8.67
N ILE A 110 26.33 0.36 -9.66
CA ILE A 110 26.15 -0.67 -10.69
C ILE A 110 26.74 -2.02 -10.29
N SER A 111 27.34 -2.11 -9.09
CA SER A 111 28.00 -3.34 -8.62
C SER A 111 27.01 -4.47 -8.38
N GLN A 112 25.74 -4.15 -8.18
CA GLN A 112 24.66 -5.12 -8.06
C GLN A 112 23.92 -5.19 -9.41
N GLY A 113 23.64 -6.41 -9.86
CA GLY A 113 22.79 -6.62 -11.03
C GLY A 113 21.35 -6.20 -10.79
N ASP A 114 20.54 -6.27 -11.82
CA ASP A 114 19.12 -5.99 -11.72
C ASP A 114 18.46 -6.90 -10.66
N PRO A 115 17.61 -6.35 -9.82
CA PRO A 115 16.85 -7.15 -8.87
C PRO A 115 16.01 -8.21 -9.60
N ALA A 116 15.99 -9.43 -9.07
CA ALA A 116 15.12 -10.47 -9.63
C ALA A 116 13.64 -10.08 -9.48
N PRO A 117 12.79 -10.33 -10.48
CA PRO A 117 11.36 -10.17 -10.32
C PRO A 117 10.85 -11.04 -9.17
N LEU A 118 10.05 -10.45 -8.28
CA LEU A 118 9.39 -11.18 -7.21
C LEU A 118 7.96 -11.51 -7.62
N ASN A 119 7.47 -12.67 -7.20
CA ASN A 119 6.06 -13.01 -7.35
C ASN A 119 5.21 -12.03 -6.54
N PHE A 120 4.05 -11.68 -7.06
CA PHE A 120 3.10 -10.86 -6.30
C PHE A 120 2.63 -11.60 -5.06
N PRO A 121 2.46 -10.89 -3.92
CA PRO A 121 2.00 -11.50 -2.67
C PRO A 121 0.54 -11.97 -2.73
N ILE A 122 -0.23 -11.49 -3.71
CA ILE A 122 -1.65 -11.83 -3.90
C ILE A 122 -1.75 -12.71 -5.15
N SER A 123 -2.21 -13.95 -4.98
CA SER A 123 -2.41 -14.88 -6.08
C SER A 123 -3.74 -14.64 -6.82
N ASP A 124 -3.82 -15.09 -8.08
CA ASP A 124 -5.07 -15.04 -8.85
C ASP A 124 -6.21 -15.80 -8.16
N SER A 125 -5.92 -16.91 -7.49
CA SER A 125 -6.89 -17.67 -6.71
C SER A 125 -7.43 -16.87 -5.53
N GLN A 126 -6.60 -16.07 -4.87
CA GLN A 126 -7.05 -15.18 -3.80
C GLN A 126 -7.96 -14.07 -4.34
N VAL A 127 -7.61 -13.48 -5.49
CA VAL A 127 -8.48 -12.49 -6.17
C VAL A 127 -9.83 -13.11 -6.53
N GLN A 128 -9.83 -14.36 -7.02
CA GLN A 128 -11.07 -15.07 -7.36
C GLN A 128 -11.94 -15.31 -6.12
N LEU A 129 -11.36 -15.71 -4.99
CA LEU A 129 -12.11 -15.87 -3.73
C LEU A 129 -12.81 -14.57 -3.29
N TRP A 130 -12.15 -13.42 -3.45
CA TRP A 130 -12.76 -12.12 -3.16
C TRP A 130 -13.89 -11.78 -4.12
N LYS A 131 -13.75 -12.09 -5.41
CA LYS A 131 -14.81 -11.94 -6.40
C LYS A 131 -16.02 -12.84 -6.07
N ASP A 132 -15.77 -14.08 -5.66
CA ASP A 132 -16.83 -15.01 -5.26
C ASP A 132 -17.58 -14.52 -4.01
N GLY A 133 -16.85 -13.96 -3.04
CA GLY A 133 -17.43 -13.29 -1.87
C GLY A 133 -18.32 -12.11 -2.25
N ALA A 134 -17.94 -11.33 -3.25
CA ALA A 134 -18.78 -10.24 -3.76
C ALA A 134 -20.05 -10.79 -4.44
N VAL A 135 -19.93 -11.86 -5.23
CA VAL A 135 -21.08 -12.54 -5.89
C VAL A 135 -22.06 -13.08 -4.86
N ALA A 136 -21.57 -13.66 -3.76
CA ALA A 136 -22.43 -14.19 -2.69
C ALA A 136 -23.38 -13.13 -2.09
N GLY A 137 -22.97 -11.84 -2.11
CA GLY A 137 -23.82 -10.71 -1.72
C GLY A 137 -24.82 -10.27 -2.80
N GLY A 138 -24.85 -10.96 -3.94
CA GLY A 138 -25.73 -10.70 -5.08
C GLY A 138 -25.09 -9.85 -6.17
N THR A 139 -25.78 -9.77 -7.30
CA THR A 139 -25.32 -9.04 -8.49
C THR A 139 -26.25 -7.86 -8.79
N GLN A 140 -25.66 -6.71 -9.10
CA GLN A 140 -26.34 -5.54 -9.63
C GLN A 140 -25.88 -5.29 -11.06
N THR A 141 -26.81 -5.20 -12.01
CA THR A 141 -26.54 -4.89 -13.41
C THR A 141 -26.74 -3.41 -13.67
N GLY A 142 -25.85 -2.82 -14.45
CA GLY A 142 -25.82 -1.40 -14.79
C GLY A 142 -24.78 -0.61 -14.01
N ASN A 143 -24.55 0.60 -14.43
CA ASN A 143 -23.60 1.50 -13.78
C ASN A 143 -24.16 2.03 -12.46
N ILE A 144 -23.27 2.25 -11.49
CA ILE A 144 -23.58 3.04 -10.30
C ILE A 144 -23.02 4.44 -10.52
N ASN A 145 -23.86 5.45 -10.34
CA ASN A 145 -23.49 6.86 -10.46
C ASN A 145 -23.89 7.59 -9.17
N LEU A 146 -22.91 8.12 -8.45
CA LEU A 146 -23.11 8.93 -7.25
C LEU A 146 -22.55 10.31 -7.48
N SER A 147 -23.35 11.35 -7.21
CA SER A 147 -22.94 12.73 -7.40
C SER A 147 -23.63 13.66 -6.40
N GLY A 148 -23.03 14.78 -6.10
CA GLY A 148 -23.60 15.77 -5.19
C GLY A 148 -23.72 15.23 -3.76
N SER A 149 -24.94 15.22 -3.23
CA SER A 149 -25.23 14.71 -1.88
C SER A 149 -25.53 13.22 -1.81
N ASP A 150 -25.38 12.49 -2.93
CA ASP A 150 -25.65 11.05 -2.96
C ASP A 150 -24.74 10.29 -1.99
N THR A 151 -25.35 9.42 -1.21
CA THR A 151 -24.64 8.49 -0.34
C THR A 151 -25.19 7.10 -0.55
N LEU A 152 -24.32 6.15 -0.85
CA LEU A 152 -24.67 4.75 -1.03
C LEU A 152 -23.81 3.87 -0.10
N THR A 153 -24.48 3.05 0.72
CA THR A 153 -23.81 1.96 1.45
C THR A 153 -24.07 0.65 0.69
N ILE A 154 -22.99 -0.04 0.32
CA ILE A 154 -23.09 -1.23 -0.52
C ILE A 154 -21.98 -2.24 -0.20
N GLY A 155 -22.29 -3.52 -0.34
CA GLY A 155 -21.38 -4.67 -0.22
C GLY A 155 -21.84 -5.67 0.85
N PRO A 156 -21.42 -6.95 0.70
CA PRO A 156 -20.73 -7.48 -0.49
C PRO A 156 -21.63 -7.42 -1.74
N LYS A 157 -21.04 -7.17 -2.93
CA LYS A 157 -21.82 -7.05 -4.17
C LYS A 157 -20.95 -7.15 -5.44
N LYS A 158 -21.45 -7.87 -6.45
CA LYS A 158 -20.94 -7.78 -7.82
C LYS A 158 -21.69 -6.67 -8.57
N ILE A 159 -20.98 -5.79 -9.25
CA ILE A 159 -21.51 -4.73 -10.12
C ILE A 159 -21.11 -5.05 -11.55
N VAL A 160 -22.10 -5.38 -12.39
CA VAL A 160 -21.91 -5.60 -13.84
C VAL A 160 -22.08 -4.26 -14.54
N GLY A 161 -21.01 -3.48 -14.62
CA GLY A 161 -20.99 -2.12 -15.13
C GLY A 161 -19.85 -1.32 -14.55
N ASN A 162 -19.90 -0.01 -14.69
CA ASN A 162 -18.92 0.92 -14.14
C ASN A 162 -19.40 1.54 -12.81
N LEU A 163 -18.46 2.02 -12.03
CA LEU A 163 -18.71 2.77 -10.79
C LEU A 163 -18.17 4.20 -10.94
N TYR A 164 -19.06 5.17 -10.86
CA TYR A 164 -18.76 6.60 -10.90
C TYR A 164 -19.14 7.24 -9.57
N VAL A 165 -18.20 7.94 -8.94
CA VAL A 165 -18.47 8.77 -7.77
C VAL A 165 -17.83 10.14 -8.01
N SER A 166 -18.62 11.20 -7.91
CA SER A 166 -18.17 12.56 -8.24
C SER A 166 -18.86 13.61 -7.39
N ASN A 167 -18.33 14.84 -7.43
CA ASN A 167 -18.98 16.02 -6.87
C ASN A 167 -19.47 15.83 -5.42
N ASN A 168 -18.60 15.43 -4.53
CA ASN A 168 -18.86 15.09 -3.11
C ASN A 168 -19.71 13.82 -2.87
N GLY A 169 -20.07 13.05 -3.90
CA GLY A 169 -20.74 11.77 -3.71
C GLY A 169 -19.97 10.86 -2.75
N ILE A 170 -20.67 10.07 -1.95
CA ILE A 170 -20.09 9.22 -0.91
C ILE A 170 -20.45 7.75 -1.17
N LEU A 171 -19.43 6.92 -1.30
CA LEU A 171 -19.58 5.48 -1.36
C LEU A 171 -19.08 4.88 -0.04
N ILE A 172 -19.95 4.16 0.67
CA ILE A 172 -19.63 3.45 1.91
C ILE A 172 -19.61 1.95 1.62
N ILE A 173 -18.45 1.34 1.84
CA ILE A 173 -18.23 -0.07 1.58
C ILE A 173 -18.58 -0.86 2.85
N SER A 174 -19.56 -1.75 2.77
CA SER A 174 -19.97 -2.64 3.87
C SER A 174 -19.62 -4.12 3.65
N GLY A 175 -18.94 -4.44 2.55
CA GLY A 175 -18.45 -5.76 2.18
C GLY A 175 -17.67 -5.66 0.87
N THR A 176 -17.00 -6.72 0.45
CA THR A 176 -16.22 -6.75 -0.79
C THR A 176 -17.06 -6.33 -2.00
N LEU A 177 -16.53 -5.42 -2.81
CA LEU A 177 -17.12 -5.07 -4.10
C LEU A 177 -16.31 -5.67 -5.25
N TRP A 178 -17.01 -6.17 -6.26
CA TRP A 178 -16.43 -6.54 -7.54
C TRP A 178 -17.11 -5.75 -8.66
N VAL A 179 -16.37 -4.85 -9.28
CA VAL A 179 -16.82 -4.02 -10.43
C VAL A 179 -16.24 -4.62 -11.69
N THR A 180 -17.09 -5.07 -12.63
CA THR A 180 -16.61 -5.67 -13.89
C THR A 180 -16.10 -4.63 -14.90
N GLY A 181 -16.47 -3.38 -14.73
CA GLY A 181 -16.04 -2.23 -15.53
C GLY A 181 -15.02 -1.35 -14.83
N ASN A 182 -15.00 -0.09 -15.22
CA ASN A 182 -14.08 0.91 -14.69
C ASN A 182 -14.62 1.55 -13.39
N ILE A 183 -13.69 2.04 -12.57
CA ILE A 183 -13.97 2.86 -11.39
C ILE A 183 -13.44 4.26 -11.64
N ILE A 184 -14.29 5.26 -11.60
CA ILE A 184 -13.94 6.66 -11.81
C ILE A 184 -14.39 7.49 -10.60
N LEU A 185 -13.42 8.08 -9.90
CA LEU A 185 -13.63 8.91 -8.72
C LEU A 185 -13.10 10.31 -9.01
N SER A 186 -13.92 11.33 -8.84
CA SER A 186 -13.51 12.71 -9.19
C SER A 186 -14.17 13.75 -8.31
N ASN A 187 -13.63 14.96 -8.32
CA ASN A 187 -14.27 16.15 -7.74
C ASN A 187 -14.75 15.92 -6.29
N GLN A 188 -13.80 15.65 -5.39
CA GLN A 188 -14.07 15.44 -3.96
C GLN A 188 -14.94 14.21 -3.64
N ALA A 189 -14.99 13.24 -4.56
CA ALA A 189 -15.60 11.94 -4.28
C ALA A 189 -15.00 11.29 -3.03
N GLN A 190 -15.81 10.59 -2.26
CA GLN A 190 -15.36 9.94 -1.04
C GLN A 190 -15.69 8.44 -1.09
N VAL A 191 -14.68 7.62 -0.84
CA VAL A 191 -14.85 6.18 -0.66
C VAL A 191 -14.43 5.84 0.77
N LYS A 192 -15.32 5.25 1.55
CA LYS A 192 -15.13 4.95 2.97
C LYS A 192 -15.49 3.52 3.28
N LEU A 193 -14.83 2.91 4.24
CA LEU A 193 -15.34 1.68 4.85
C LEU A 193 -16.44 2.01 5.85
N SER A 194 -17.43 1.11 5.94
CA SER A 194 -18.43 1.16 7.00
C SER A 194 -17.74 1.05 8.38
N GLY A 195 -18.27 1.73 9.38
CA GLY A 195 -17.80 1.60 10.78
C GLY A 195 -17.85 0.17 11.30
N SER A 196 -18.66 -0.71 10.69
CA SER A 196 -18.73 -2.13 11.05
C SER A 196 -17.43 -2.92 10.80
N TYR A 197 -16.50 -2.39 10.00
CA TYR A 197 -15.18 -3.00 9.81
C TYR A 197 -14.28 -2.88 11.05
N GLY A 198 -14.55 -1.94 11.97
CA GLY A 198 -13.66 -1.70 13.12
C GLY A 198 -12.22 -1.44 12.64
N SER A 199 -11.25 -2.16 13.19
CA SER A 199 -9.84 -2.11 12.73
C SER A 199 -9.55 -2.96 11.48
N GLY A 200 -10.54 -3.71 10.97
CA GLY A 200 -10.41 -4.49 9.74
C GLY A 200 -10.37 -3.60 8.50
N SER A 201 -9.81 -4.13 7.42
CA SER A 201 -9.70 -3.49 6.12
C SER A 201 -10.65 -4.13 5.11
N GLY A 202 -11.09 -3.35 4.16
CA GLY A 202 -11.99 -3.79 3.10
C GLY A 202 -11.40 -3.62 1.71
N MET A 203 -12.07 -4.18 0.69
CA MET A 203 -11.53 -4.17 -0.65
C MET A 203 -12.56 -3.92 -1.73
N ILE A 204 -12.07 -3.35 -2.83
CA ILE A 204 -12.77 -3.23 -4.09
C ILE A 204 -11.90 -3.88 -5.17
N VAL A 205 -12.46 -4.81 -5.91
CA VAL A 205 -11.83 -5.46 -7.08
C VAL A 205 -12.47 -4.91 -8.34
N SER A 206 -11.66 -4.46 -9.30
CA SER A 206 -12.11 -4.02 -10.63
C SER A 206 -11.52 -4.93 -11.72
N ASP A 207 -12.28 -5.24 -12.75
CA ASP A 207 -11.74 -5.86 -13.97
C ASP A 207 -11.31 -4.81 -15.00
N GLY A 208 -11.79 -3.58 -14.86
CA GLY A 208 -11.42 -2.44 -15.67
C GLY A 208 -10.34 -1.58 -15.04
N THR A 209 -10.20 -0.35 -15.51
CA THR A 209 -9.27 0.64 -14.98
C THR A 209 -9.84 1.38 -13.78
N VAL A 210 -8.95 1.90 -12.94
CA VAL A 210 -9.30 2.76 -11.81
C VAL A 210 -8.69 4.14 -12.04
N SER A 211 -9.50 5.18 -11.99
CA SER A 211 -9.05 6.56 -12.14
C SER A 211 -9.57 7.42 -10.98
N THR A 212 -8.66 8.17 -10.35
CA THR A 212 -9.02 9.14 -9.33
C THR A 212 -8.44 10.52 -9.66
N SER A 213 -9.19 11.56 -9.41
CA SER A 213 -8.77 12.92 -9.69
C SER A 213 -9.45 13.95 -8.78
N ASN A 214 -8.89 15.16 -8.77
CA ASN A 214 -9.52 16.34 -8.19
C ASN A 214 -10.00 16.14 -6.74
N SER A 215 -9.07 15.80 -5.86
CA SER A 215 -9.30 15.64 -4.42
C SER A 215 -10.26 14.51 -4.03
N ALA A 216 -10.41 13.49 -4.87
CA ALA A 216 -11.05 12.26 -4.44
C ALA A 216 -10.28 11.66 -3.26
N SER A 217 -10.98 11.08 -2.29
CA SER A 217 -10.38 10.63 -1.04
C SER A 217 -10.83 9.23 -0.64
N PHE A 218 -9.93 8.53 0.06
CA PHE A 218 -10.20 7.22 0.64
C PHE A 218 -10.03 7.27 2.14
N SER A 219 -10.89 6.60 2.87
CA SER A 219 -10.75 6.44 4.31
C SER A 219 -11.18 5.05 4.76
N GLY A 220 -10.47 4.50 5.74
CA GLY A 220 -10.90 3.30 6.44
C GLY A 220 -12.21 3.51 7.21
N SER A 221 -12.50 2.61 8.13
CA SER A 221 -13.72 2.62 8.97
C SER A 221 -13.78 3.77 9.99
N GLY A 222 -12.69 4.51 10.17
CA GLY A 222 -12.47 5.46 11.24
C GLY A 222 -11.63 4.90 12.40
N SER A 223 -11.37 3.61 12.43
CA SER A 223 -10.45 2.97 13.39
C SER A 223 -9.03 2.93 12.84
N SER A 224 -8.05 3.02 13.72
CA SER A 224 -6.63 2.87 13.36
C SER A 224 -6.38 1.49 12.76
N GLY A 225 -5.54 1.41 11.72
CA GLY A 225 -5.21 0.16 11.02
C GLY A 225 -6.25 -0.30 10.01
N SER A 226 -7.29 0.49 9.75
CA SER A 226 -8.32 0.19 8.77
C SER A 226 -8.01 0.88 7.43
N TYR A 227 -7.89 0.10 6.35
CA TYR A 227 -7.52 0.57 5.01
C TYR A 227 -8.50 0.05 3.95
N ILE A 228 -8.55 0.76 2.83
CA ILE A 228 -9.20 0.26 1.62
C ILE A 228 -8.13 -0.30 0.69
N MET A 229 -8.30 -1.53 0.21
CA MET A 229 -7.53 -2.04 -0.92
C MET A 229 -8.34 -1.84 -2.20
N MET A 230 -7.72 -1.18 -3.17
CA MET A 230 -8.22 -1.02 -4.52
C MET A 230 -7.38 -1.90 -5.45
N LEU A 231 -7.94 -3.01 -5.90
CA LEU A 231 -7.26 -3.96 -6.77
C LEU A 231 -7.87 -3.92 -8.16
N THR A 232 -7.03 -3.93 -9.20
CA THR A 232 -7.50 -4.17 -10.57
C THR A 232 -6.77 -5.33 -11.23
N THR A 233 -7.51 -6.13 -12.00
CA THR A 233 -6.96 -7.18 -12.86
C THR A 233 -6.62 -6.69 -14.26
N SER A 234 -6.78 -5.39 -14.54
CA SER A 234 -6.47 -4.78 -15.84
C SER A 234 -4.97 -4.86 -16.15
N THR A 235 -4.64 -5.21 -17.39
CA THR A 235 -3.27 -5.24 -17.93
C THR A 235 -2.84 -3.91 -18.56
N SER A 236 -3.68 -2.89 -18.46
CA SER A 236 -3.46 -1.58 -19.10
C SER A 236 -2.20 -0.91 -18.58
N SER A 237 -1.53 -0.14 -19.46
CA SER A 237 -0.48 0.82 -19.09
C SER A 237 -1.02 2.01 -18.25
N SER A 238 -2.31 2.04 -17.98
CA SER A 238 -3.00 2.98 -17.08
C SER A 238 -4.05 2.22 -16.27
N ALA A 239 -3.65 1.11 -15.66
CA ALA A 239 -4.57 0.25 -14.89
C ALA A 239 -5.12 0.98 -13.67
N ILE A 240 -4.27 1.70 -12.94
CA ILE A 240 -4.68 2.64 -11.89
C ILE A 240 -4.00 3.99 -12.15
N ASN A 241 -4.80 5.05 -12.18
CA ASN A 241 -4.31 6.41 -12.32
C ASN A 241 -4.80 7.27 -11.14
N ILE A 242 -3.88 7.78 -10.34
CA ILE A 242 -4.15 8.63 -9.18
C ILE A 242 -3.59 10.02 -9.44
N ALA A 243 -4.47 11.02 -9.49
CA ALA A 243 -4.08 12.41 -9.70
C ALA A 243 -4.75 13.33 -8.68
N ASN A 244 -3.98 14.16 -7.99
CA ASN A 244 -4.49 15.11 -6.98
C ASN A 244 -5.41 14.45 -5.93
N SER A 245 -5.11 13.23 -5.53
CA SER A 245 -5.94 12.44 -4.63
C SER A 245 -5.07 11.72 -3.62
N ALA A 246 -5.55 11.61 -2.40
CA ALA A 246 -4.80 10.96 -1.34
C ALA A 246 -5.75 10.23 -0.36
N GLY A 247 -5.20 9.34 0.44
CA GLY A 247 -5.97 8.69 1.50
C GLY A 247 -5.34 7.39 2.01
N THR A 248 -6.08 6.73 2.88
CA THR A 248 -5.75 5.42 3.45
C THR A 248 -6.07 4.31 2.44
N VAL A 249 -5.35 4.30 1.32
CA VAL A 249 -5.57 3.37 0.22
C VAL A 249 -4.32 2.53 -0.07
N ILE A 250 -4.55 1.25 -0.30
CA ILE A 250 -3.56 0.28 -0.80
C ILE A 250 -3.95 -0.01 -2.25
N LEU A 251 -3.03 0.20 -3.17
CA LEU A 251 -3.29 0.08 -4.60
C LEU A 251 -2.60 -1.15 -5.16
N VAL A 252 -3.33 -1.98 -5.90
CA VAL A 252 -2.82 -3.25 -6.42
C VAL A 252 -3.20 -3.43 -7.89
N ALA A 253 -2.19 -3.53 -8.77
CA ALA A 253 -2.34 -3.78 -10.19
C ALA A 253 -1.29 -4.80 -10.69
N PRO A 254 -1.42 -6.09 -10.36
CA PRO A 254 -0.37 -7.09 -10.58
C PRO A 254 0.09 -7.18 -12.05
N SER A 255 -0.82 -6.99 -12.98
CA SER A 255 -0.56 -7.11 -14.43
C SER A 255 -0.51 -5.76 -15.17
N GLY A 256 -0.77 -4.66 -14.46
CA GLY A 256 -0.90 -3.32 -15.03
C GLY A 256 0.07 -2.30 -14.44
N THR A 257 -0.11 -1.05 -14.85
CA THR A 257 0.66 0.09 -14.36
C THR A 257 -0.16 0.95 -13.40
N ILE A 258 0.43 1.33 -12.29
CA ILE A 258 -0.07 2.39 -11.41
C ILE A 258 0.67 3.68 -11.72
N THR A 259 -0.07 4.74 -11.99
CA THR A 259 0.50 6.08 -12.22
C THR A 259 0.03 7.04 -11.15
N PHE A 260 0.97 7.70 -10.49
CA PHE A 260 0.74 8.79 -9.55
C PHE A 260 1.20 10.10 -10.16
N SER A 261 0.37 11.14 -10.06
CA SER A 261 0.70 12.47 -10.53
C SER A 261 0.12 13.58 -9.64
N ASN A 262 0.74 14.76 -9.70
CA ASN A 262 0.19 15.97 -9.10
C ASN A 262 -0.18 15.81 -7.61
N THR A 263 0.79 15.58 -6.75
CA THR A 263 0.59 15.44 -5.29
C THR A 263 -0.29 14.25 -4.87
N ALA A 264 -0.49 13.28 -5.77
CA ALA A 264 -1.19 12.05 -5.43
C ALA A 264 -0.48 11.27 -4.34
N GLY A 265 -1.23 10.53 -3.51
CA GLY A 265 -0.65 9.73 -2.44
C GLY A 265 -1.41 8.45 -2.15
N ALA A 266 -0.67 7.44 -1.69
CA ALA A 266 -1.21 6.18 -1.18
C ALA A 266 -0.34 5.68 -0.02
N LYS A 267 -0.86 4.69 0.72
CA LYS A 267 -0.12 4.03 1.80
C LYS A 267 0.77 2.91 1.27
N GLU A 268 0.31 2.21 0.25
CA GLU A 268 1.04 1.13 -0.41
C GLU A 268 0.65 1.04 -1.89
N ALA A 269 1.57 0.64 -2.73
CA ALA A 269 1.32 0.36 -4.14
C ALA A 269 2.08 -0.89 -4.59
N ILE A 270 1.36 -1.83 -5.20
CA ILE A 270 1.89 -3.07 -5.77
C ILE A 270 1.44 -3.15 -7.22
N ALA A 271 2.37 -3.16 -8.16
CA ALA A 271 2.06 -3.20 -9.58
C ALA A 271 3.17 -3.83 -10.41
N LYS A 272 2.85 -4.21 -11.65
CA LYS A 272 3.86 -4.57 -12.64
C LYS A 272 4.79 -3.39 -12.94
N THR A 273 4.23 -2.19 -13.00
CA THR A 273 4.99 -0.94 -13.21
C THR A 273 4.37 0.15 -12.34
N ILE A 274 5.19 0.97 -11.71
CA ILE A 274 4.76 2.15 -10.95
C ILE A 274 5.44 3.37 -11.54
N ASN A 275 4.66 4.35 -11.98
CA ASN A 275 5.12 5.65 -12.44
C ASN A 275 4.72 6.72 -11.41
N MET A 276 5.67 7.53 -11.00
CA MET A 276 5.42 8.64 -10.07
C MET A 276 5.98 9.94 -10.65
N SER A 277 5.23 11.01 -10.55
CA SER A 277 5.61 12.33 -11.06
C SER A 277 5.00 13.46 -10.22
N ASN A 278 5.58 14.65 -10.33
CA ASN A 278 5.01 15.89 -9.80
C ASN A 278 4.66 15.82 -8.29
N SER A 279 5.64 15.52 -7.45
CA SER A 279 5.51 15.47 -5.99
C SER A 279 4.50 14.42 -5.47
N ALA A 280 4.26 13.37 -6.23
CA ALA A 280 3.51 12.22 -5.74
C ALA A 280 4.25 11.51 -4.59
N THR A 281 3.51 10.97 -3.63
CA THR A 281 4.07 10.37 -2.42
C THR A 281 3.51 8.97 -2.15
N LEU A 282 4.37 8.07 -1.67
CA LEU A 282 3.97 6.83 -1.02
C LEU A 282 4.42 6.91 0.44
N THR A 283 3.46 6.87 1.35
CA THR A 283 3.73 7.00 2.79
C THR A 283 3.46 5.67 3.47
N TYR A 284 4.53 4.96 3.82
CA TYR A 284 4.40 3.72 4.59
C TYR A 284 3.86 4.02 6.00
N GLU A 285 2.95 3.16 6.46
CA GLU A 285 2.52 3.12 7.85
C GLU A 285 2.85 1.76 8.46
N SER A 286 3.43 1.76 9.64
CA SER A 286 3.89 0.54 10.33
C SER A 286 2.78 -0.50 10.60
N GLY A 287 1.51 -0.12 10.47
CA GLY A 287 0.36 -1.02 10.57
C GLY A 287 0.09 -1.87 9.33
N LEU A 288 0.70 -1.53 8.16
CA LEU A 288 0.42 -2.23 6.90
C LEU A 288 0.86 -3.70 6.91
N ALA A 289 1.93 -4.03 7.61
CA ALA A 289 2.39 -5.41 7.73
C ALA A 289 1.39 -6.37 8.41
N ASN A 290 0.41 -5.82 9.14
CA ASN A 290 -0.59 -6.58 9.88
C ASN A 290 -2.02 -6.30 9.40
N VAL A 291 -2.18 -5.79 8.18
CA VAL A 291 -3.51 -5.47 7.64
C VAL A 291 -4.30 -6.75 7.41
N ASN A 292 -5.42 -6.87 8.07
CA ASN A 292 -6.36 -7.97 7.88
C ASN A 292 -7.50 -7.53 6.96
N PHE A 293 -7.58 -8.14 5.78
CA PHE A 293 -8.66 -7.89 4.83
C PHE A 293 -9.84 -8.81 5.12
N LEU A 294 -10.89 -8.22 5.64
CA LEU A 294 -12.14 -8.91 5.89
C LEU A 294 -13.02 -8.90 4.62
N SER A 295 -13.64 -10.01 4.32
CA SER A 295 -14.61 -10.10 3.22
C SER A 295 -15.95 -9.39 3.50
N GLY A 296 -16.03 -8.64 4.60
CA GLY A 296 -17.22 -7.95 5.09
C GLY A 296 -17.75 -8.51 6.42
N PRO A 297 -18.73 -7.85 7.05
CA PRO A 297 -19.20 -8.21 8.39
C PRO A 297 -19.86 -9.59 8.52
N SER A 298 -20.08 -10.30 7.43
CA SER A 298 -20.70 -11.63 7.41
C SER A 298 -19.75 -12.80 7.14
N GLY A 299 -18.43 -12.58 7.07
CA GLY A 299 -17.47 -13.67 6.83
C GLY A 299 -16.04 -13.24 7.05
N SER A 300 -15.52 -13.50 8.24
CA SER A 300 -14.08 -13.42 8.48
C SER A 300 -13.45 -14.77 8.14
N TRP A 301 -12.57 -14.79 7.13
CA TRP A 301 -11.59 -15.85 7.00
C TRP A 301 -10.32 -15.40 7.69
N GLU A 302 -10.06 -15.95 8.85
CA GLU A 302 -8.82 -15.78 9.57
C GLU A 302 -7.82 -16.80 9.04
N ILE A 303 -6.69 -16.33 8.47
CA ILE A 303 -5.58 -17.24 8.16
C ILE A 303 -4.93 -17.60 9.48
N GLN A 304 -5.27 -18.76 10.03
CA GLN A 304 -4.79 -19.20 11.35
C GLN A 304 -3.35 -19.70 11.35
N SER A 305 -2.73 -20.00 10.23
CA SER A 305 -1.31 -20.31 10.17
C SER A 305 -0.77 -20.33 8.74
N TRP A 306 0.46 -19.85 8.58
CA TRP A 306 1.32 -20.22 7.45
C TRP A 306 2.09 -21.47 7.88
N LYS A 307 2.03 -22.54 7.09
CA LYS A 307 3.03 -23.61 7.16
C LYS A 307 4.04 -23.37 6.05
N GLU A 308 5.33 -23.33 6.45
CA GLU A 308 6.47 -23.44 5.54
C GLU A 308 6.43 -24.76 4.77
#